data_482cb28ed05bdf25ab4e0fa5d8b0a52b
#
_entry.id   482cb28ed05bdf25ab4e0fa5d8b0a52b
#
_cell.length_a   1.000
_cell.length_b   1.000
_cell.length_c   1.000
_cell.angle_alpha   90.00
_cell.angle_beta   90.00
_cell.angle_gamma   90.00
#
_symmetry.space_group_name_H-M   'P 1'
#
loop_
_entity.id
_entity.type
_entity.pdbx_description
1 polymer ?
#
loop_
_entity_poly.entity_id
_entity_poly.type
_entity_poly.pdbx_seq_one_letter_code
_entity_poly.pdbx_strand_id
1 'polypeptide(L)'
;MKLKKVLAVSLVAAMTLSMAACGSSSSDSSASSDDATTGSVTATTTESGDAAETTDGALNYASIKLGEDYTDITTTIHVFNQRTDMSEDSYPGKNWEAYIADFNEMYPNITVEVETDTNYSDDSLLRLQSGDWGDIMMIPAVDKADLSEYFLPYGTLDEMEGQIKFANTWDYDGLVYGVPSTGNAQGIVYNKRVFTEAGVAETPKTPDEFIAALQAIKDYDSSIIPLYTNYADGWPMEQWDGQIAGTTTGDSTYMNQKLLHTKDPFQDYGDNTHPYALYKVLYDAVADGLTEDDFTTTSWEDSKGMINRGEIATMVLGSWAYSQMVDADSHGEDIGYMPFPITIDGKQYASAGADYSFGINAASDVDHQAAAMVFVKWMTEESGFAYNEGGIPIAADDNDYPDAYAEFGDVTFVSDESALEGEEDLLNALNADSGLNINAGGKEKVQEIIEHASNGDMSYDDIMAEWNEKWTQAQEDNGVTAE
;
A
#
# COMPACT_ATOMS: atom_id res chain seq x y z
N MET A 1 -32.40 -47.85 15.00
CA MET A 1 -33.80 -47.36 15.10
C MET A 1 -33.86 -45.95 14.50
N LYS A 2 -34.43 -45.84 13.28
CA LYS A 2 -35.08 -44.71 12.55
C LYS A 2 -34.66 -43.28 12.93
N LEU A 3 -33.87 -42.58 12.06
CA LEU A 3 -34.32 -41.67 10.98
C LEU A 3 -35.27 -40.55 11.40
N LYS A 4 -34.82 -39.28 11.28
CA LYS A 4 -35.63 -38.21 10.66
C LYS A 4 -34.73 -37.12 10.10
N LYS A 5 -34.75 -37.04 8.76
CA LYS A 5 -34.33 -35.89 7.95
C LYS A 5 -35.36 -34.75 8.13
N VAL A 6 -34.91 -33.51 8.20
CA VAL A 6 -35.78 -32.37 7.92
C VAL A 6 -35.08 -31.51 6.86
N LEU A 7 -35.71 -31.44 5.71
CA LEU A 7 -35.47 -30.48 4.62
C LEU A 7 -35.85 -29.07 5.11
N ALA A 8 -35.03 -28.09 4.81
CA ALA A 8 -35.45 -26.70 4.76
C ALA A 8 -35.41 -26.22 3.31
N VAL A 9 -36.53 -25.73 2.86
CA VAL A 9 -36.85 -25.30 1.51
C VAL A 9 -36.46 -23.84 1.36
N SER A 10 -35.71 -23.54 0.32
CA SER A 10 -35.38 -22.21 -0.19
C SER A 10 -36.63 -21.49 -0.70
N LEU A 11 -36.82 -20.25 -0.28
CA LEU A 11 -37.85 -19.35 -0.84
C LEU A 11 -37.15 -18.25 -1.62
N VAL A 12 -37.16 -18.35 -2.94
CA VAL A 12 -36.82 -17.28 -3.89
C VAL A 12 -38.12 -16.47 -4.09
N ALA A 13 -38.07 -15.17 -3.77
CA ALA A 13 -39.14 -14.22 -4.11
C ALA A 13 -38.64 -13.27 -5.19
N ALA A 14 -39.04 -13.56 -6.41
CA ALA A 14 -38.97 -12.62 -7.54
C ALA A 14 -40.04 -11.53 -7.38
N MET A 15 -39.65 -10.26 -7.44
CA MET A 15 -40.60 -9.15 -7.67
C MET A 15 -40.42 -8.61 -9.07
N THR A 16 -41.42 -8.89 -9.89
CA THR A 16 -41.62 -8.39 -11.24
C THR A 16 -42.27 -7.01 -11.23
N LEU A 17 -41.84 -6.22 -12.21
CA LEU A 17 -42.34 -4.92 -12.68
C LEU A 17 -43.87 -4.77 -12.69
N SER A 18 -44.31 -3.57 -12.42
CA SER A 18 -45.54 -3.02 -13.02
C SER A 18 -45.32 -1.61 -13.56
N MET A 19 -45.27 -1.54 -14.89
CA MET A 19 -45.54 -0.29 -15.63
C MET A 19 -47.02 0.03 -15.56
N ALA A 20 -47.34 1.28 -15.36
CA ALA A 20 -48.66 1.82 -15.75
C ALA A 20 -48.46 3.18 -16.45
N ALA A 21 -48.78 3.14 -17.73
CA ALA A 21 -48.91 4.32 -18.61
C ALA A 21 -50.31 4.88 -18.53
N CYS A 22 -50.44 6.19 -18.66
CA CYS A 22 -51.54 6.99 -19.22
C CYS A 22 -51.10 8.44 -19.22
N GLY A 23 -51.14 9.25 -20.24
CA GLY A 23 -51.83 9.28 -21.50
C GLY A 23 -52.18 10.72 -21.84
N SER A 24 -51.74 11.19 -23.01
CA SER A 24 -52.31 12.15 -23.96
C SER A 24 -52.74 13.56 -23.47
N SER A 25 -52.34 14.63 -24.15
CA SER A 25 -52.86 15.13 -25.42
C SER A 25 -52.11 16.41 -25.85
N SER A 26 -51.58 16.45 -27.03
CA SER A 26 -51.94 17.16 -28.27
C SER A 26 -52.13 18.70 -28.17
N SER A 27 -51.35 19.42 -28.97
CA SER A 27 -51.73 20.16 -30.18
C SER A 27 -50.55 21.02 -30.66
N ASP A 28 -50.05 20.75 -31.83
CA ASP A 28 -50.17 21.47 -33.11
C ASP A 28 -49.72 22.96 -33.10
N SER A 29 -48.70 23.32 -33.85
CA SER A 29 -48.73 23.67 -35.26
C SER A 29 -47.47 24.43 -35.71
N SER A 30 -47.00 24.01 -36.86
CA SER A 30 -46.55 24.68 -38.08
C SER A 30 -45.20 25.42 -38.09
N ALA A 31 -44.26 24.89 -38.76
CA ALA A 31 -43.75 25.09 -40.12
C ALA A 31 -43.17 26.47 -40.46
N SER A 32 -41.90 26.49 -40.83
CA SER A 32 -41.36 26.85 -42.18
C SER A 32 -39.82 26.81 -42.13
N SER A 33 -39.26 25.99 -42.85
CA SER A 33 -38.46 25.97 -44.11
C SER A 33 -37.35 27.01 -44.25
N ASP A 34 -36.22 26.43 -44.72
CA ASP A 34 -35.14 26.98 -45.55
C ASP A 34 -33.89 27.43 -44.77
N ASP A 35 -32.67 27.03 -45.00
CA ASP A 35 -32.00 26.75 -46.26
C ASP A 35 -30.70 25.99 -45.99
N ALA A 36 -30.29 25.14 -46.91
CA ALA A 36 -29.08 24.32 -46.90
C ALA A 36 -27.83 25.17 -47.20
N THR A 37 -26.74 24.94 -46.47
CA THR A 37 -25.41 25.15 -47.01
C THR A 37 -24.49 24.02 -46.59
N THR A 38 -24.18 23.19 -47.56
CA THR A 38 -23.16 22.16 -47.54
C THR A 38 -21.78 22.78 -47.37
N GLY A 39 -21.13 22.49 -46.25
CA GLY A 39 -19.68 22.70 -46.07
C GLY A 39 -19.01 21.38 -45.84
N SER A 40 -18.39 20.88 -46.89
CA SER A 40 -17.48 19.73 -46.86
C SER A 40 -16.27 20.08 -46.02
N VAL A 41 -16.06 19.36 -44.89
CA VAL A 41 -14.79 19.41 -44.18
C VAL A 41 -14.07 18.10 -44.45
N THR A 42 -13.00 18.25 -45.19
CA THR A 42 -12.03 17.20 -45.53
C THR A 42 -11.38 16.71 -44.23
N ALA A 43 -11.49 15.43 -43.96
CA ALA A 43 -10.73 14.76 -42.93
C ALA A 43 -9.24 14.77 -43.32
N THR A 44 -8.44 15.47 -42.57
CA THR A 44 -6.99 15.34 -42.61
C THR A 44 -6.60 14.38 -41.51
N THR A 45 -6.22 13.17 -41.86
CA THR A 45 -5.49 12.24 -41.03
C THR A 45 -4.15 12.88 -40.70
N THR A 46 -3.91 13.17 -39.42
CA THR A 46 -2.58 13.47 -38.91
C THR A 46 -2.16 12.29 -38.07
N GLU A 47 -1.03 11.74 -38.38
CA GLU A 47 -0.35 10.64 -37.73
C GLU A 47 0.00 11.00 -36.27
N SER A 48 -0.03 9.95 -35.45
CA SER A 48 0.39 9.86 -34.07
C SER A 48 1.81 10.37 -33.83
N GLY A 49 1.97 10.92 -32.65
CA GLY A 49 3.23 11.09 -31.96
C GLY A 49 3.51 12.52 -31.58
N ASP A 50 3.02 12.93 -30.43
CA ASP A 50 3.76 13.91 -29.63
C ASP A 50 3.32 13.77 -28.16
N ALA A 51 4.34 13.71 -27.31
CA ALA A 51 4.20 13.79 -25.86
C ALA A 51 3.34 15.01 -25.49
N ALA A 52 2.54 14.87 -24.43
CA ALA A 52 1.72 15.94 -23.91
C ALA A 52 2.58 17.20 -23.69
N GLU A 53 2.36 18.23 -24.54
CA GLU A 53 2.94 19.55 -24.32
C GLU A 53 2.33 20.12 -23.03
N THR A 54 3.17 20.34 -22.02
CA THR A 54 2.84 21.19 -20.86
C THR A 54 2.43 22.56 -21.38
N THR A 55 1.18 22.93 -21.17
CA THR A 55 0.69 24.27 -21.47
C THR A 55 1.39 25.26 -20.54
N ASP A 56 2.14 26.20 -21.15
CA ASP A 56 2.79 27.31 -20.46
C ASP A 56 1.76 28.04 -19.56
N GLY A 57 1.87 27.87 -18.22
CA GLY A 57 0.96 28.45 -17.22
C GLY A 57 0.04 27.50 -16.48
N ALA A 58 0.11 26.17 -16.69
CA ALA A 58 -0.60 25.19 -15.86
C ALA A 58 0.05 25.07 -14.47
N LEU A 59 -0.77 24.84 -13.44
CA LEU A 59 -0.30 24.57 -12.09
C LEU A 59 0.56 23.29 -12.11
N ASN A 60 1.80 23.35 -11.58
CA ASN A 60 2.75 22.26 -11.64
C ASN A 60 3.60 22.24 -10.36
N TYR A 61 3.64 21.10 -9.69
CA TYR A 61 4.31 20.89 -8.40
C TYR A 61 5.80 21.29 -8.46
N ALA A 62 6.52 20.83 -9.50
CA ALA A 62 7.97 21.08 -9.62
C ALA A 62 8.33 22.55 -9.78
N SER A 63 7.43 23.36 -10.32
CA SER A 63 7.66 24.79 -10.57
C SER A 63 7.40 25.68 -9.36
N ILE A 64 6.66 25.21 -8.36
CA ILE A 64 6.27 26.01 -7.19
C ILE A 64 7.47 26.23 -6.26
N LYS A 65 7.65 27.48 -5.85
CA LYS A 65 8.60 27.89 -4.81
C LYS A 65 7.84 28.24 -3.54
N LEU A 66 8.00 27.41 -2.51
CA LEU A 66 7.36 27.63 -1.22
C LEU A 66 7.76 28.97 -0.62
N GLY A 67 6.78 29.70 -0.07
CA GLY A 67 6.96 31.01 0.53
C GLY A 67 7.15 32.18 -0.46
N GLU A 68 7.26 31.91 -1.78
CA GLU A 68 7.33 32.93 -2.83
C GLU A 68 6.05 32.95 -3.68
N ASP A 69 5.61 31.78 -4.17
CA ASP A 69 4.45 31.65 -5.04
C ASP A 69 3.16 31.49 -4.23
N TYR A 70 2.04 31.97 -4.76
CA TYR A 70 0.68 31.83 -4.21
C TYR A 70 0.48 32.37 -2.79
N THR A 71 1.34 33.27 -2.30
CA THR A 71 1.26 33.86 -0.94
C THR A 71 0.10 34.86 -0.77
N ASP A 72 -0.49 35.32 -1.85
CA ASP A 72 -1.62 36.25 -1.88
C ASP A 72 -3.00 35.58 -1.96
N ILE A 73 -3.04 34.24 -2.16
CA ILE A 73 -4.29 33.48 -2.15
C ILE A 73 -4.92 33.56 -0.75
N THR A 74 -6.22 33.85 -0.72
CA THR A 74 -7.04 33.85 0.50
C THR A 74 -8.19 32.89 0.30
N THR A 75 -8.10 31.70 0.90
CA THR A 75 -9.12 30.65 0.76
C THR A 75 -9.11 29.71 1.96
N THR A 76 -10.10 28.82 2.02
CA THR A 76 -10.15 27.68 2.94
C THR A 76 -10.13 26.40 2.11
N ILE A 77 -9.17 25.53 2.36
CA ILE A 77 -9.11 24.19 1.76
C ILE A 77 -9.53 23.14 2.77
N HIS A 78 -10.19 22.10 2.28
CA HIS A 78 -10.68 20.97 3.07
C HIS A 78 -9.90 19.72 2.74
N VAL A 79 -9.35 19.06 3.78
CA VAL A 79 -8.54 17.84 3.69
C VAL A 79 -9.31 16.68 4.32
N PHE A 80 -9.59 15.63 3.57
CA PHE A 80 -10.19 14.40 4.08
C PHE A 80 -9.12 13.32 4.26
N ASN A 81 -8.96 12.79 5.48
CA ASN A 81 -7.82 11.98 5.86
C ASN A 81 -8.22 10.82 6.80
N GLN A 82 -7.43 9.73 6.82
CA GLN A 82 -7.64 8.54 7.66
C GLN A 82 -7.06 8.66 9.08
N ARG A 83 -6.19 9.66 9.36
CA ARG A 83 -5.46 9.78 10.62
C ARG A 83 -6.30 10.46 11.70
N THR A 84 -7.30 9.75 12.23
CA THR A 84 -8.16 10.23 13.32
C THR A 84 -7.41 10.47 14.62
N ASP A 85 -6.37 9.68 14.88
CA ASP A 85 -5.47 9.79 16.03
C ASP A 85 -4.81 11.18 16.11
N MET A 86 -4.39 11.73 14.97
CA MET A 86 -3.75 13.05 14.88
C MET A 86 -4.72 14.22 15.12
N SER A 87 -6.01 13.98 15.19
CA SER A 87 -7.01 14.99 15.57
C SER A 87 -7.23 15.05 17.08
N GLU A 88 -6.64 14.14 17.86
CA GLU A 88 -6.80 14.07 19.30
C GLU A 88 -5.73 14.90 20.04
N ASP A 89 -6.13 15.63 21.07
CA ASP A 89 -5.19 16.37 21.94
C ASP A 89 -4.17 15.47 22.64
N SER A 90 -4.47 14.18 22.75
CA SER A 90 -3.64 13.16 23.38
C SER A 90 -2.59 12.54 22.44
N TYR A 91 -2.59 12.92 21.17
CA TYR A 91 -1.63 12.40 20.21
C TYR A 91 -0.20 12.69 20.65
N PRO A 92 0.68 11.69 20.80
CA PRO A 92 2.01 11.88 21.37
C PRO A 92 2.97 12.62 20.42
N GLY A 93 2.69 12.58 19.10
CA GLY A 93 3.45 13.25 18.07
C GLY A 93 2.97 14.68 17.77
N LYS A 94 3.35 15.20 16.62
CA LYS A 94 2.88 16.48 16.10
C LYS A 94 1.51 16.29 15.44
N ASN A 95 0.46 16.85 16.04
CA ASN A 95 -0.93 16.70 15.57
C ASN A 95 -1.26 17.64 14.40
N TRP A 96 -2.47 17.48 13.79
CA TRP A 96 -2.89 18.30 12.66
C TRP A 96 -2.90 19.80 12.96
N GLU A 97 -3.34 20.21 14.18
CA GLU A 97 -3.36 21.63 14.58
C GLU A 97 -1.95 22.23 14.54
N ALA A 98 -0.95 21.50 15.02
CA ALA A 98 0.44 21.95 15.01
C ALA A 98 1.02 22.05 13.60
N TYR A 99 0.74 21.08 12.71
CA TYR A 99 1.16 21.18 11.30
C TYR A 99 0.52 22.36 10.59
N ILE A 100 -0.78 22.57 10.80
CA ILE A 100 -1.50 23.71 10.20
C ILE A 100 -0.95 25.04 10.72
N ALA A 101 -0.64 25.13 12.01
CA ALA A 101 -0.03 26.34 12.59
C ALA A 101 1.32 26.66 11.93
N ASP A 102 2.19 25.67 11.74
CA ASP A 102 3.49 25.86 11.08
C ASP A 102 3.33 26.21 9.58
N PHE A 103 2.39 25.58 8.88
CA PHE A 103 2.05 25.95 7.50
C PHE A 103 1.60 27.42 7.40
N ASN A 104 0.80 27.88 8.34
CA ASN A 104 0.29 29.23 8.37
C ASN A 104 1.36 30.29 8.72
N GLU A 105 2.53 29.90 9.22
CA GLU A 105 3.67 30.83 9.30
C GLU A 105 4.13 31.28 7.91
N MET A 106 4.05 30.39 6.92
CA MET A 106 4.43 30.66 5.53
C MET A 106 3.24 31.16 4.68
N TYR A 107 2.06 30.60 4.87
CA TYR A 107 0.83 30.91 4.13
C TYR A 107 -0.32 31.36 5.06
N PRO A 108 -0.25 32.56 5.65
CA PRO A 108 -1.18 32.99 6.70
C PRO A 108 -2.63 33.23 6.20
N ASN A 109 -2.84 33.31 4.90
CA ASN A 109 -4.15 33.58 4.30
C ASN A 109 -4.88 32.30 3.83
N ILE A 110 -4.21 31.14 3.89
CA ILE A 110 -4.81 29.85 3.55
C ILE A 110 -5.23 29.16 4.85
N THR A 111 -6.53 28.96 5.03
CA THR A 111 -7.07 28.18 6.12
C THR A 111 -7.13 26.71 5.68
N VAL A 112 -6.70 25.78 6.54
CA VAL A 112 -6.79 24.33 6.29
C VAL A 112 -7.73 23.72 7.31
N GLU A 113 -8.78 23.04 6.85
CA GLU A 113 -9.72 22.30 7.68
C GLU A 113 -9.56 20.80 7.39
N VAL A 114 -9.19 20.02 8.42
CA VAL A 114 -8.98 18.57 8.31
C VAL A 114 -10.18 17.84 8.86
N GLU A 115 -10.80 17.02 8.04
CA GLU A 115 -11.80 16.02 8.44
C GLU A 115 -11.16 14.64 8.42
N THR A 116 -11.39 13.84 9.47
CA THR A 116 -10.82 12.50 9.58
C THR A 116 -11.91 11.45 9.78
N ASP A 117 -11.68 10.24 9.28
CA ASP A 117 -12.64 9.15 9.34
C ASP A 117 -11.95 7.82 9.66
N THR A 118 -12.47 7.08 10.67
CA THR A 118 -11.96 5.75 11.05
C THR A 118 -12.33 4.66 10.05
N ASN A 119 -13.42 4.85 9.29
CA ASN A 119 -13.86 3.92 8.24
C ASN A 119 -13.45 4.39 6.85
N TYR A 120 -12.29 5.08 6.78
CA TYR A 120 -11.81 5.76 5.58
C TYR A 120 -11.82 4.90 4.33
N SER A 121 -11.45 3.63 4.43
CA SER A 121 -11.36 2.71 3.29
C SER A 121 -12.68 2.59 2.52
N ASP A 122 -13.80 2.47 3.23
CA ASP A 122 -15.11 2.33 2.61
C ASP A 122 -15.74 3.70 2.26
N ASP A 123 -15.62 4.67 3.17
CA ASP A 123 -16.28 5.96 3.02
C ASP A 123 -15.61 6.87 1.98
N SER A 124 -14.28 6.74 1.80
CA SER A 124 -13.54 7.51 0.80
C SER A 124 -13.99 7.22 -0.64
N LEU A 125 -14.28 5.97 -0.97
CA LEU A 125 -14.81 5.59 -2.28
C LEU A 125 -16.20 6.17 -2.53
N LEU A 126 -17.06 6.15 -1.51
CA LEU A 126 -18.41 6.74 -1.60
C LEU A 126 -18.34 8.26 -1.80
N ARG A 127 -17.46 8.95 -1.07
CA ARG A 127 -17.25 10.40 -1.21
C ARG A 127 -16.64 10.75 -2.57
N LEU A 128 -15.66 9.96 -3.04
CA LEU A 128 -15.08 10.14 -4.36
C LEU A 128 -16.16 10.11 -5.45
N GLN A 129 -17.02 9.09 -5.43
CA GLN A 129 -18.13 8.94 -6.39
C GLN A 129 -19.19 10.03 -6.28
N SER A 130 -19.44 10.56 -5.07
CA SER A 130 -20.41 11.65 -4.87
C SER A 130 -19.84 13.03 -5.18
N GLY A 131 -18.51 13.17 -5.24
CA GLY A 131 -17.80 14.45 -5.37
C GLY A 131 -17.80 15.31 -4.10
N ASP A 132 -18.20 14.76 -2.95
CA ASP A 132 -18.28 15.48 -1.66
C ASP A 132 -17.12 15.06 -0.74
N TRP A 133 -15.91 15.51 -1.06
CA TRP A 133 -14.69 15.14 -0.34
C TRP A 133 -13.68 16.27 -0.12
N GLY A 134 -14.04 17.50 -0.48
CA GLY A 134 -13.21 18.68 -0.30
C GLY A 134 -12.17 18.87 -1.40
N ASP A 135 -11.04 19.45 -1.05
CA ASP A 135 -9.99 19.86 -2.00
C ASP A 135 -8.84 18.87 -2.07
N ILE A 136 -8.60 18.16 -0.97
CA ILE A 136 -7.55 17.14 -0.83
C ILE A 136 -8.16 15.90 -0.16
N MET A 137 -7.85 14.72 -0.68
CA MET A 137 -8.09 13.46 0.03
C MET A 137 -6.92 12.52 -0.12
N MET A 138 -6.83 11.53 0.75
CA MET A 138 -5.92 10.40 0.54
C MET A 138 -6.57 9.49 -0.50
N ILE A 139 -5.86 9.23 -1.60
CA ILE A 139 -6.41 8.48 -2.75
C ILE A 139 -6.83 7.08 -2.29
N PRO A 140 -8.11 6.71 -2.44
CA PRO A 140 -8.59 5.36 -2.10
C PRO A 140 -8.18 4.34 -3.18
N ALA A 141 -8.50 3.07 -2.94
CA ALA A 141 -8.33 2.01 -3.94
C ALA A 141 -9.25 2.26 -5.16
N VAL A 142 -8.78 3.02 -6.12
CA VAL A 142 -9.43 3.40 -7.38
C VAL A 142 -8.60 2.92 -8.55
N ASP A 143 -9.25 2.59 -9.67
CA ASP A 143 -8.55 2.22 -10.90
C ASP A 143 -7.70 3.41 -11.38
N LYS A 144 -6.42 3.15 -11.74
CA LYS A 144 -5.53 4.20 -12.24
C LYS A 144 -6.06 4.88 -13.50
N ALA A 145 -6.81 4.17 -14.35
CA ALA A 145 -7.45 4.73 -15.54
C ALA A 145 -8.48 5.82 -15.22
N ASP A 146 -9.08 5.78 -14.03
CA ASP A 146 -10.08 6.74 -13.58
C ASP A 146 -9.49 7.95 -12.85
N LEU A 147 -8.18 7.98 -12.57
CA LEU A 147 -7.53 9.03 -11.79
C LEU A 147 -7.81 10.43 -12.35
N SER A 148 -7.76 10.61 -13.66
CA SER A 148 -7.99 11.90 -14.31
C SER A 148 -9.44 12.41 -14.20
N GLU A 149 -10.40 11.56 -13.85
CA GLU A 149 -11.79 11.98 -13.62
C GLU A 149 -11.93 12.70 -12.27
N TYR A 150 -11.07 12.39 -11.31
CA TYR A 150 -11.19 12.86 -9.93
C TYR A 150 -10.07 13.82 -9.52
N PHE A 151 -8.84 13.56 -9.96
CA PHE A 151 -7.66 14.21 -9.42
C PHE A 151 -6.94 15.11 -10.42
N LEU A 152 -6.44 16.22 -9.92
CA LEU A 152 -5.56 17.13 -10.66
C LEU A 152 -4.16 16.52 -10.73
N PRO A 153 -3.50 16.46 -11.90
CA PRO A 153 -2.14 16.00 -11.99
C PRO A 153 -1.16 17.00 -11.35
N TYR A 154 -0.17 16.47 -10.63
CA TYR A 154 0.93 17.26 -10.04
C TYR A 154 1.99 17.67 -11.06
N GLY A 155 2.19 16.86 -12.10
CA GLY A 155 3.17 17.05 -13.16
C GLY A 155 3.32 15.78 -13.98
N THR A 156 4.29 15.76 -14.90
CA THR A 156 4.66 14.54 -15.60
C THR A 156 5.46 13.61 -14.69
N LEU A 157 5.47 12.31 -15.02
CA LEU A 157 6.23 11.33 -14.23
C LEU A 157 7.73 11.69 -14.20
N ASP A 158 8.32 12.03 -15.34
CA ASP A 158 9.73 12.45 -15.45
C ASP A 158 10.07 13.65 -14.52
N GLU A 159 9.15 14.63 -14.43
CA GLU A 159 9.34 15.79 -13.55
C GLU A 159 9.22 15.38 -12.07
N MET A 160 8.21 14.57 -11.75
CA MET A 160 7.91 14.19 -10.37
C MET A 160 8.92 13.21 -9.78
N GLU A 161 9.52 12.31 -10.57
CA GLU A 161 10.65 11.46 -10.14
C GLU A 161 11.87 12.27 -9.67
N GLY A 162 12.04 13.49 -10.21
CA GLY A 162 13.05 14.43 -9.75
C GLY A 162 12.70 15.19 -8.46
N GLN A 163 11.45 15.15 -8.03
CA GLN A 163 10.94 15.87 -6.86
C GLN A 163 10.65 14.97 -5.66
N ILE A 164 10.07 13.79 -5.90
CA ILE A 164 9.59 12.89 -4.87
C ILE A 164 10.01 11.45 -5.10
N LYS A 165 10.17 10.69 -4.02
CA LYS A 165 10.25 9.23 -4.05
C LYS A 165 8.86 8.64 -4.30
N PHE A 166 8.81 7.47 -4.92
CA PHE A 166 7.56 6.74 -5.21
C PHE A 166 6.58 7.51 -6.11
N ALA A 167 7.09 8.35 -7.01
CA ALA A 167 6.26 9.14 -7.93
C ALA A 167 5.34 8.28 -8.81
N ASN A 168 5.74 7.03 -9.09
CA ASN A 168 5.00 6.08 -9.90
C ASN A 168 3.87 5.33 -9.17
N THR A 169 3.60 5.64 -7.89
CA THR A 169 2.52 4.99 -7.14
C THR A 169 1.15 5.28 -7.76
N TRP A 170 0.89 6.54 -8.06
CA TRP A 170 -0.36 7.00 -8.67
C TRP A 170 -0.09 7.73 -9.99
N ASP A 171 0.68 7.09 -10.86
CA ASP A 171 0.88 7.54 -12.23
C ASP A 171 -0.10 6.87 -13.19
N TYR A 172 -0.53 7.61 -14.20
CA TYR A 172 -1.29 7.09 -15.33
C TYR A 172 -1.10 7.98 -16.55
N ASP A 173 -0.90 7.37 -17.72
CA ASP A 173 -0.65 8.06 -19.01
C ASP A 173 0.45 9.15 -18.91
N GLY A 174 1.52 8.83 -18.17
CA GLY A 174 2.69 9.71 -17.99
C GLY A 174 2.48 10.91 -17.05
N LEU A 175 1.36 10.99 -16.35
CA LEU A 175 1.04 12.02 -15.36
C LEU A 175 0.94 11.42 -13.95
N VAL A 176 1.32 12.20 -12.93
CA VAL A 176 1.26 11.80 -11.51
C VAL A 176 0.09 12.49 -10.83
N TYR A 177 -0.79 11.72 -10.20
CA TYR A 177 -2.02 12.20 -9.57
C TYR A 177 -1.99 12.16 -8.04
N GLY A 178 -0.96 11.54 -7.45
CA GLY A 178 -0.82 11.42 -6.00
C GLY A 178 0.60 11.69 -5.51
N VAL A 179 0.74 12.44 -4.42
CA VAL A 179 1.99 12.63 -3.70
C VAL A 179 1.90 11.88 -2.38
N PRO A 180 2.79 10.89 -2.12
CA PRO A 180 2.75 10.14 -0.87
C PRO A 180 2.89 11.04 0.36
N SER A 181 2.19 10.70 1.44
CA SER A 181 2.37 11.38 2.74
C SER A 181 3.67 10.96 3.42
N THR A 182 4.02 9.69 3.28
CA THR A 182 5.25 9.07 3.75
C THR A 182 5.54 7.80 2.96
N GLY A 183 6.74 7.26 3.07
CA GLY A 183 7.07 5.93 2.58
C GLY A 183 7.30 4.95 3.71
N ASN A 184 7.09 3.67 3.42
CA ASN A 184 7.35 2.57 4.33
C ASN A 184 8.30 1.56 3.69
N ALA A 185 9.07 0.86 4.52
CA ALA A 185 9.82 -0.31 4.10
C ALA A 185 9.29 -1.55 4.82
N GLN A 186 9.46 -2.70 4.19
CA GLN A 186 9.11 -3.99 4.75
C GLN A 186 10.29 -4.58 5.53
N GLY A 187 9.99 -5.25 6.65
CA GLY A 187 11.02 -5.81 7.52
C GLY A 187 10.44 -6.59 8.70
N ILE A 188 11.15 -6.53 9.83
CA ILE A 188 10.79 -7.23 11.06
C ILE A 188 10.93 -6.28 12.25
N VAL A 189 9.85 -6.05 12.98
CA VAL A 189 9.92 -5.44 14.31
C VAL A 189 10.39 -6.49 15.30
N TYR A 190 11.35 -6.14 16.16
CA TYR A 190 11.90 -7.09 17.13
C TYR A 190 12.27 -6.44 18.47
N ASN A 191 12.38 -7.25 19.52
CA ASN A 191 12.83 -6.80 20.84
C ASN A 191 14.36 -7.04 21.01
N LYS A 192 15.13 -5.95 21.00
CA LYS A 192 16.62 -5.96 21.11
C LYS A 192 17.12 -6.62 22.40
N ARG A 193 16.42 -6.38 23.52
CA ARG A 193 16.79 -6.96 24.81
C ARG A 193 16.65 -8.48 24.78
N VAL A 194 15.53 -9.00 24.25
CA VAL A 194 15.31 -10.45 24.11
C VAL A 194 16.40 -11.09 23.24
N PHE A 195 16.75 -10.50 22.11
CA PHE A 195 17.85 -10.96 21.26
C PHE A 195 19.16 -11.03 22.02
N THR A 196 19.51 -9.95 22.74
CA THR A 196 20.77 -9.88 23.52
C THR A 196 20.78 -10.94 24.62
N GLU A 197 19.71 -11.10 25.37
CA GLU A 197 19.60 -12.07 26.47
C GLU A 197 19.64 -13.52 25.99
N ALA A 198 19.09 -13.80 24.80
CA ALA A 198 19.17 -15.09 24.13
C ALA A 198 20.53 -15.36 23.48
N GLY A 199 21.46 -14.40 23.51
CA GLY A 199 22.80 -14.52 22.94
C GLY A 199 22.88 -14.30 21.42
N VAL A 200 21.85 -13.74 20.80
CA VAL A 200 21.85 -13.31 19.40
C VAL A 200 22.56 -11.95 19.33
N ALA A 201 23.82 -11.95 18.92
CA ALA A 201 24.68 -10.77 18.97
C ALA A 201 24.49 -9.78 17.81
N GLU A 202 24.04 -10.27 16.66
CA GLU A 202 23.80 -9.48 15.44
C GLU A 202 22.45 -9.87 14.84
N THR A 203 21.83 -8.95 14.12
CA THR A 203 20.60 -9.24 13.38
C THR A 203 20.87 -10.27 12.29
N PRO A 204 19.99 -11.29 12.15
CA PRO A 204 20.10 -12.31 11.12
C PRO A 204 20.07 -11.73 9.71
N LYS A 205 20.84 -12.30 8.79
CA LYS A 205 20.93 -11.87 7.38
C LYS A 205 20.49 -12.92 6.38
N THR A 206 20.25 -14.14 6.88
CA THR A 206 19.77 -15.26 6.05
C THR A 206 18.61 -15.97 6.75
N PRO A 207 17.76 -16.71 6.00
CA PRO A 207 16.69 -17.51 6.58
C PRO A 207 17.19 -18.46 7.68
N ASP A 208 18.30 -19.17 7.43
CA ASP A 208 18.88 -20.12 8.38
C ASP A 208 19.34 -19.43 9.69
N GLU A 209 19.96 -18.24 9.58
CA GLU A 209 20.37 -17.45 10.75
C GLU A 209 19.14 -16.97 11.54
N PHE A 210 18.04 -16.63 10.87
CA PHE A 210 16.82 -16.19 11.53
C PHE A 210 16.16 -17.35 12.30
N ILE A 211 15.97 -18.49 11.67
CA ILE A 211 15.44 -19.70 12.35
C ILE A 211 16.33 -20.08 13.55
N ALA A 212 17.66 -20.00 13.40
CA ALA A 212 18.58 -20.25 14.51
C ALA A 212 18.44 -19.22 15.65
N ALA A 213 18.18 -17.94 15.33
CA ALA A 213 17.91 -16.90 16.32
C ALA A 213 16.60 -17.17 17.06
N LEU A 214 15.53 -17.52 16.34
CA LEU A 214 14.23 -17.89 16.95
C LEU A 214 14.38 -19.10 17.87
N GLN A 215 15.16 -20.12 17.47
CA GLN A 215 15.45 -21.27 18.32
C GLN A 215 16.24 -20.89 19.58
N ALA A 216 17.26 -20.02 19.45
CA ALA A 216 18.03 -19.54 20.60
C ALA A 216 17.14 -18.78 21.61
N ILE A 217 16.18 -18.00 21.15
CA ILE A 217 15.19 -17.32 22.00
C ILE A 217 14.30 -18.34 22.73
N LYS A 218 13.79 -19.34 22.02
CA LYS A 218 12.98 -20.43 22.61
C LYS A 218 13.75 -21.23 23.66
N ASP A 219 15.03 -21.48 23.41
CA ASP A 219 15.93 -22.21 24.33
C ASP A 219 16.29 -21.35 25.57
N TYR A 220 16.41 -20.02 25.39
CA TYR A 220 16.68 -19.09 26.48
C TYR A 220 15.49 -18.99 27.44
N ASP A 221 14.29 -18.73 26.95
CA ASP A 221 13.07 -18.70 27.73
C ASP A 221 11.87 -19.16 26.89
N SER A 222 11.39 -20.38 27.18
CA SER A 222 10.28 -20.99 26.44
C SER A 222 8.92 -20.27 26.60
N SER A 223 8.82 -19.29 27.51
CA SER A 223 7.64 -18.46 27.67
C SER A 223 7.60 -17.27 26.71
N ILE A 224 8.73 -16.93 26.08
CA ILE A 224 8.78 -15.90 25.04
C ILE A 224 8.35 -16.54 23.72
N ILE A 225 7.51 -15.84 22.98
CA ILE A 225 7.09 -16.21 21.63
C ILE A 225 8.16 -15.69 20.64
N PRO A 226 8.94 -16.58 19.99
CA PRO A 226 10.02 -16.13 19.10
C PRO A 226 9.52 -15.35 17.88
N LEU A 227 8.52 -15.86 17.17
CA LEU A 227 7.84 -15.21 16.06
C LEU A 227 6.33 -15.22 16.32
N TYR A 228 5.70 -14.05 16.39
CA TYR A 228 4.26 -13.93 16.54
C TYR A 228 3.60 -13.71 15.18
N THR A 229 2.63 -14.58 14.84
CA THR A 229 2.09 -14.60 13.49
C THR A 229 1.01 -13.55 13.24
N ASN A 230 0.28 -13.12 14.26
CA ASN A 230 -0.92 -12.29 14.12
C ASN A 230 -2.04 -12.94 13.25
N TYR A 231 -2.08 -14.27 13.21
CA TYR A 231 -2.97 -15.05 12.33
C TYR A 231 -4.44 -14.66 12.44
N ALA A 232 -4.98 -14.53 13.67
CA ALA A 232 -6.42 -14.34 13.87
C ALA A 232 -6.94 -12.98 13.35
N ASP A 233 -6.09 -11.94 13.38
CA ASP A 233 -6.43 -10.64 12.82
C ASP A 233 -6.46 -10.64 11.29
N GLY A 234 -5.77 -11.59 10.66
CA GLY A 234 -5.76 -11.83 9.21
C GLY A 234 -4.91 -10.86 8.42
N TRP A 235 -5.20 -9.56 8.45
CA TRP A 235 -4.49 -8.58 7.65
C TRP A 235 -2.95 -8.58 7.85
N PRO A 236 -2.35 -8.90 9.03
CA PRO A 236 -0.89 -8.94 9.13
C PRO A 236 -0.25 -10.05 8.30
N MET A 237 -1.02 -11.05 7.89
CA MET A 237 -0.54 -12.10 6.97
C MET A 237 -0.13 -11.52 5.61
N GLU A 238 -0.79 -10.46 5.17
CA GLU A 238 -0.48 -9.76 3.92
C GLU A 238 0.88 -9.05 3.96
N GLN A 239 1.44 -8.79 5.15
CA GLN A 239 2.77 -8.20 5.29
C GLN A 239 3.89 -9.12 4.79
N TRP A 240 3.63 -10.42 4.72
CA TRP A 240 4.55 -11.37 4.08
C TRP A 240 4.62 -11.12 2.57
N ASP A 241 3.48 -10.85 1.93
CA ASP A 241 3.43 -10.55 0.50
C ASP A 241 4.21 -9.27 0.15
N GLY A 242 4.22 -8.29 1.03
CA GLY A 242 4.99 -7.06 0.85
C GLY A 242 6.50 -7.28 0.71
N GLN A 243 7.02 -8.45 1.07
CA GLN A 243 8.43 -8.80 0.93
C GLN A 243 8.78 -9.39 -0.46
N ILE A 244 7.78 -9.85 -1.25
CA ILE A 244 7.98 -10.73 -2.43
C ILE A 244 8.95 -10.16 -3.45
N ALA A 245 8.89 -8.88 -3.76
CA ALA A 245 9.69 -8.28 -4.83
C ALA A 245 11.06 -7.81 -4.33
N GLY A 246 11.15 -6.58 -3.88
CA GLY A 246 12.41 -5.95 -3.52
C GLY A 246 13.22 -6.75 -2.51
N THR A 247 12.61 -7.21 -1.42
CA THR A 247 13.31 -7.95 -0.36
C THR A 247 13.86 -9.28 -0.84
N THR A 248 13.10 -10.04 -1.66
CA THR A 248 13.49 -11.40 -2.02
C THR A 248 14.32 -11.49 -3.30
N THR A 249 14.28 -10.45 -4.15
CA THR A 249 14.95 -10.46 -5.47
C THR A 249 15.92 -9.29 -5.67
N GLY A 250 15.75 -8.19 -4.94
CA GLY A 250 16.49 -6.94 -5.18
C GLY A 250 16.14 -6.26 -6.50
N ASP A 251 15.01 -6.60 -7.11
CA ASP A 251 14.64 -6.24 -8.48
C ASP A 251 13.32 -5.48 -8.50
N SER A 252 13.37 -4.20 -8.86
CA SER A 252 12.19 -3.32 -8.95
C SER A 252 11.17 -3.76 -10.01
N THR A 253 11.60 -4.51 -11.02
CA THR A 253 10.72 -4.99 -12.08
C THR A 253 10.02 -6.32 -11.74
N TYR A 254 10.36 -6.93 -10.59
CA TYR A 254 9.92 -8.30 -10.31
C TYR A 254 8.41 -8.43 -10.20
N MET A 255 7.76 -7.63 -9.35
CA MET A 255 6.33 -7.76 -9.04
C MET A 255 5.44 -7.57 -10.28
N ASN A 256 5.58 -6.43 -10.94
CA ASN A 256 4.64 -6.00 -11.99
C ASN A 256 5.05 -6.40 -13.41
N GLN A 257 6.23 -7.01 -13.58
CA GLN A 257 6.71 -7.40 -14.89
C GLN A 257 7.19 -8.86 -14.91
N LYS A 258 8.24 -9.23 -14.15
CA LYS A 258 8.86 -10.56 -14.24
C LYS A 258 8.02 -11.68 -13.66
N LEU A 259 7.43 -11.48 -12.48
CA LEU A 259 6.56 -12.48 -11.82
C LEU A 259 5.45 -12.95 -12.75
N LEU A 260 4.87 -12.01 -13.54
CA LEU A 260 3.74 -12.27 -14.43
C LEU A 260 4.09 -13.25 -15.55
N HIS A 261 5.37 -13.24 -15.98
CA HIS A 261 5.88 -14.06 -17.08
C HIS A 261 6.81 -15.20 -16.62
N THR A 262 7.10 -15.30 -15.31
CA THR A 262 7.97 -16.35 -14.80
C THR A 262 7.20 -17.66 -14.70
N LYS A 263 7.80 -18.72 -15.24
CA LYS A 263 7.29 -20.07 -15.05
C LYS A 263 7.65 -20.58 -13.66
N ASP A 264 6.68 -21.15 -12.96
CA ASP A 264 6.84 -21.73 -11.63
C ASP A 264 7.54 -20.75 -10.63
N PRO A 265 7.04 -19.50 -10.43
CA PRO A 265 7.73 -18.46 -9.68
C PRO A 265 7.90 -18.78 -8.18
N PHE A 266 7.17 -19.76 -7.67
CA PHE A 266 7.22 -20.23 -6.28
C PHE A 266 8.10 -21.49 -6.11
N GLN A 267 8.95 -21.83 -7.09
CA GLN A 267 9.88 -22.94 -6.98
C GLN A 267 11.09 -22.57 -6.11
N ASP A 268 11.77 -23.60 -5.58
CA ASP A 268 13.05 -23.41 -4.91
C ASP A 268 14.17 -23.13 -5.95
N TYR A 269 14.74 -21.91 -5.86
CA TYR A 269 15.89 -21.51 -6.68
C TYR A 269 17.24 -22.02 -6.13
N GLY A 270 17.25 -22.60 -4.91
CA GLY A 270 18.42 -23.18 -4.29
C GLY A 270 19.44 -22.19 -3.75
N ASP A 271 19.07 -20.92 -3.62
CA ASP A 271 19.95 -19.83 -3.19
C ASP A 271 19.38 -18.98 -2.04
N ASN A 272 18.28 -19.43 -1.42
CA ASN A 272 17.57 -18.73 -0.36
C ASN A 272 17.04 -17.35 -0.76
N THR A 273 16.62 -17.19 -2.01
CA THR A 273 15.98 -15.99 -2.56
C THR A 273 14.58 -16.29 -3.11
N HIS A 274 13.91 -15.28 -3.65
CA HIS A 274 12.58 -15.38 -4.26
C HIS A 274 11.44 -15.75 -3.28
N PRO A 275 10.18 -15.78 -3.70
CA PRO A 275 9.04 -16.05 -2.82
C PRO A 275 9.12 -17.40 -2.07
N TYR A 276 9.77 -18.42 -2.66
CA TYR A 276 9.95 -19.70 -1.98
C TYR A 276 10.72 -19.53 -0.66
N ALA A 277 11.84 -18.82 -0.65
CA ALA A 277 12.63 -18.63 0.55
C ALA A 277 11.89 -17.82 1.63
N LEU A 278 11.09 -16.82 1.20
CA LEU A 278 10.29 -15.99 2.08
C LEU A 278 9.29 -16.82 2.92
N TYR A 279 8.40 -17.52 2.24
CA TYR A 279 7.35 -18.28 2.92
C TYR A 279 7.87 -19.53 3.62
N LYS A 280 9.04 -20.04 3.20
CA LYS A 280 9.71 -21.13 3.91
C LYS A 280 10.08 -20.76 5.34
N VAL A 281 10.48 -19.51 5.59
CA VAL A 281 10.74 -19.01 6.94
C VAL A 281 9.52 -19.16 7.84
N LEU A 282 8.34 -18.79 7.34
CA LEU A 282 7.09 -18.92 8.10
C LEU A 282 6.75 -20.39 8.37
N TYR A 283 6.79 -21.23 7.31
CA TYR A 283 6.50 -22.65 7.44
C TYR A 283 7.42 -23.33 8.45
N ASP A 284 8.75 -23.10 8.34
CA ASP A 284 9.75 -23.72 9.22
C ASP A 284 9.56 -23.22 10.68
N ALA A 285 9.33 -21.93 10.89
CA ALA A 285 9.10 -21.39 12.23
C ALA A 285 7.89 -22.04 12.92
N VAL A 286 6.79 -22.24 12.20
CA VAL A 286 5.59 -22.91 12.73
C VAL A 286 5.86 -24.41 12.96
N ALA A 287 6.44 -25.09 11.99
CA ALA A 287 6.71 -26.53 12.06
C ALA A 287 7.66 -26.88 13.20
N ASP A 288 8.62 -26.00 13.52
CA ASP A 288 9.59 -26.16 14.60
C ASP A 288 9.07 -25.66 15.97
N GLY A 289 7.82 -25.17 16.03
CA GLY A 289 7.19 -24.67 17.26
C GLY A 289 7.83 -23.37 17.78
N LEU A 290 8.30 -22.51 16.88
CA LEU A 290 8.93 -21.23 17.18
C LEU A 290 7.95 -20.04 17.11
N THR A 291 6.65 -20.33 17.04
CA THR A 291 5.56 -19.35 17.08
C THR A 291 4.73 -19.51 18.35
N GLU A 292 3.65 -18.75 18.47
CA GLU A 292 2.65 -18.95 19.53
C GLU A 292 2.00 -20.33 19.44
N ASP A 293 1.61 -20.88 20.63
CA ASP A 293 1.02 -22.23 20.72
C ASP A 293 -0.38 -22.33 20.06
N ASP A 294 -1.13 -21.23 20.06
CA ASP A 294 -2.48 -21.15 19.48
C ASP A 294 -2.62 -19.89 18.63
N PHE A 295 -2.32 -19.99 17.35
CA PHE A 295 -2.38 -18.88 16.40
C PHE A 295 -3.81 -18.34 16.21
N THR A 296 -4.86 -19.11 16.53
CA THR A 296 -6.26 -18.66 16.41
C THR A 296 -6.68 -17.64 17.46
N THR A 297 -5.84 -17.42 18.47
CA THR A 297 -6.09 -16.49 19.59
C THR A 297 -5.19 -15.25 19.55
N THR A 298 -4.45 -15.03 18.46
CA THR A 298 -3.61 -13.84 18.31
C THR A 298 -4.45 -12.56 18.32
N SER A 299 -3.86 -11.46 18.79
CA SER A 299 -4.47 -10.14 18.88
C SER A 299 -3.47 -9.08 18.50
N TRP A 300 -3.74 -8.35 17.45
CA TRP A 300 -2.90 -7.23 17.00
C TRP A 300 -2.73 -6.16 18.08
N GLU A 301 -3.83 -5.73 18.69
CA GLU A 301 -3.76 -4.67 19.70
C GLU A 301 -2.96 -5.09 20.95
N ASP A 302 -3.11 -6.33 21.41
CA ASP A 302 -2.35 -6.84 22.55
C ASP A 302 -0.88 -7.06 22.21
N SER A 303 -0.57 -7.45 20.97
CA SER A 303 0.79 -7.77 20.51
C SER A 303 1.75 -6.59 20.64
N LYS A 304 1.26 -5.36 20.47
CA LYS A 304 2.05 -4.12 20.63
C LYS A 304 2.68 -4.04 22.03
N GLY A 305 1.88 -4.21 23.07
CA GLY A 305 2.38 -4.24 24.44
C GLY A 305 3.22 -5.48 24.75
N MET A 306 2.88 -6.64 24.17
CA MET A 306 3.61 -7.89 24.39
C MET A 306 5.04 -7.82 23.85
N ILE A 307 5.24 -7.31 22.62
CA ILE A 307 6.60 -7.15 22.07
C ILE A 307 7.39 -6.08 22.84
N ASN A 308 6.76 -4.99 23.25
CA ASN A 308 7.37 -3.94 24.06
C ASN A 308 7.92 -4.52 25.38
N ARG A 309 7.15 -5.36 26.08
CA ARG A 309 7.56 -6.03 27.31
C ARG A 309 8.51 -7.21 27.11
N GLY A 310 8.72 -7.67 25.87
CA GLY A 310 9.56 -8.81 25.53
C GLY A 310 8.90 -10.19 25.74
N GLU A 311 7.58 -10.24 25.72
CA GLU A 311 6.79 -11.48 25.70
C GLU A 311 6.73 -12.06 24.27
N ILE A 312 6.90 -11.20 23.25
CA ILE A 312 7.12 -11.52 21.83
C ILE A 312 8.51 -11.02 21.46
N ALA A 313 9.24 -11.79 20.65
CA ALA A 313 10.56 -11.40 20.19
C ALA A 313 10.54 -10.75 18.81
N THR A 314 9.72 -11.24 17.86
CA THR A 314 9.69 -10.73 16.48
C THR A 314 8.27 -10.76 15.88
N MET A 315 8.01 -9.82 14.96
CA MET A 315 6.83 -9.78 14.07
C MET A 315 7.23 -9.26 12.70
N VAL A 316 6.78 -9.93 11.62
CA VAL A 316 6.98 -9.48 10.23
C VAL A 316 5.93 -8.40 9.92
N LEU A 317 6.38 -7.16 9.77
CA LEU A 317 5.52 -5.97 9.62
C LEU A 317 6.25 -4.88 8.81
N GLY A 318 5.51 -3.93 8.28
CA GLY A 318 6.07 -2.70 7.72
C GLY A 318 6.61 -1.76 8.80
N SER A 319 7.46 -0.81 8.40
CA SER A 319 8.12 0.16 9.28
C SER A 319 7.15 1.04 10.07
N TRP A 320 5.95 1.29 9.53
CA TRP A 320 4.87 2.02 10.20
C TRP A 320 4.49 1.44 11.57
N ALA A 321 4.77 0.13 11.81
CA ALA A 321 4.46 -0.52 13.08
C ALA A 321 5.46 -0.17 14.20
N TYR A 322 6.67 0.30 13.85
CA TYR A 322 7.73 0.55 14.81
C TYR A 322 7.33 1.54 15.92
N SER A 323 6.83 2.70 15.55
CA SER A 323 6.41 3.74 16.51
C SER A 323 5.29 3.25 17.42
N GLN A 324 4.32 2.50 16.88
CA GLN A 324 3.24 1.91 17.66
C GLN A 324 3.75 0.93 18.74
N MET A 325 4.81 0.16 18.43
CA MET A 325 5.42 -0.77 19.38
C MET A 325 6.27 -0.03 20.42
N VAL A 326 6.98 1.04 20.02
CA VAL A 326 7.75 1.90 20.93
C VAL A 326 6.83 2.54 21.98
N ASP A 327 5.70 3.04 21.55
CA ASP A 327 4.77 3.81 22.40
C ASP A 327 3.79 2.94 23.19
N ALA A 328 3.75 1.62 22.95
CA ALA A 328 2.76 0.71 23.52
C ALA A 328 2.90 0.50 25.03
N ASP A 329 4.12 0.57 25.60
CA ASP A 329 4.39 0.37 27.03
C ASP A 329 5.74 1.05 27.39
N SER A 330 6.28 0.76 28.58
CA SER A 330 7.43 1.45 29.21
C SER A 330 8.81 1.01 28.70
N HIS A 331 8.92 0.13 27.72
CA HIS A 331 10.18 -0.44 27.24
C HIS A 331 10.43 -0.15 25.74
N GLY A 332 10.03 1.03 25.27
CA GLY A 332 10.20 1.43 23.86
C GLY A 332 11.65 1.41 23.38
N GLU A 333 12.64 1.63 24.30
CA GLU A 333 14.06 1.54 24.00
C GLU A 333 14.53 0.14 23.58
N ASP A 334 13.77 -0.90 23.92
CA ASP A 334 14.05 -2.27 23.56
C ASP A 334 13.55 -2.62 22.15
N ILE A 335 12.72 -1.79 21.54
CA ILE A 335 12.19 -2.03 20.20
C ILE A 335 13.23 -1.68 19.13
N GLY A 336 13.41 -2.59 18.18
CA GLY A 336 14.22 -2.43 16.99
C GLY A 336 13.42 -2.78 15.74
N TYR A 337 13.95 -2.37 14.58
CA TYR A 337 13.41 -2.70 13.27
C TYR A 337 14.55 -3.16 12.37
N MET A 338 14.50 -4.38 11.86
CA MET A 338 15.56 -4.97 11.04
C MET A 338 15.05 -5.37 9.66
N PRO A 339 15.93 -5.40 8.64
CA PRO A 339 15.57 -5.93 7.33
C PRO A 339 15.19 -7.40 7.42
N PHE A 340 14.30 -7.85 6.54
CA PHE A 340 13.97 -9.27 6.44
C PHE A 340 15.23 -10.07 6.05
N PRO A 341 15.50 -11.23 6.66
CA PRO A 341 16.78 -11.94 6.57
C PRO A 341 16.97 -12.70 5.26
N ILE A 342 17.03 -11.97 4.16
CA ILE A 342 17.41 -12.50 2.84
C ILE A 342 18.59 -11.68 2.31
N THR A 343 19.62 -12.37 1.82
CA THR A 343 20.82 -11.76 1.23
C THR A 343 20.99 -12.24 -0.21
N ILE A 344 21.11 -11.31 -1.13
CA ILE A 344 21.27 -11.55 -2.56
C ILE A 344 22.64 -11.01 -2.97
N ASP A 345 23.54 -11.88 -3.44
CA ASP A 345 24.90 -11.49 -3.83
C ASP A 345 25.65 -10.68 -2.75
N GLY A 346 25.43 -11.02 -1.47
CA GLY A 346 26.08 -10.39 -0.32
C GLY A 346 25.47 -9.03 0.10
N LYS A 347 24.29 -8.67 -0.42
CA LYS A 347 23.56 -7.46 -0.07
C LYS A 347 22.15 -7.79 0.42
N GLN A 348 21.64 -6.98 1.33
CA GLN A 348 20.24 -7.02 1.72
C GLN A 348 19.46 -5.90 1.02
N TYR A 349 18.23 -6.19 0.72
CA TYR A 349 17.27 -5.28 0.12
C TYR A 349 16.01 -5.25 0.98
N ALA A 350 15.25 -4.18 0.89
CA ALA A 350 13.94 -4.09 1.50
C ALA A 350 12.94 -3.53 0.50
N SER A 351 11.84 -4.23 0.30
CA SER A 351 10.71 -3.66 -0.44
C SER A 351 10.27 -2.39 0.25
N ALA A 352 10.12 -1.31 -0.50
CA ALA A 352 9.69 -0.02 0.01
C ALA A 352 8.66 0.59 -0.94
N GLY A 353 7.71 1.31 -0.39
CA GLY A 353 6.64 1.91 -1.17
C GLY A 353 6.01 3.10 -0.47
N ALA A 354 5.16 3.78 -1.20
CA ALA A 354 4.34 4.85 -0.67
C ALA A 354 3.34 4.32 0.37
N ASP A 355 3.06 5.14 1.37
CA ASP A 355 1.85 5.05 2.17
C ASP A 355 0.71 5.80 1.44
N TYR A 356 -0.37 6.12 2.13
CA TYR A 356 -1.44 6.93 1.57
C TYR A 356 -0.91 8.18 0.86
N SER A 357 -1.50 8.51 -0.28
CA SER A 357 -1.06 9.64 -1.12
C SER A 357 -2.13 10.73 -1.19
N PHE A 358 -1.70 11.98 -1.12
CA PHE A 358 -2.56 13.14 -1.29
C PHE A 358 -2.98 13.28 -2.75
N GLY A 359 -4.29 13.28 -3.02
CA GLY A 359 -4.89 13.63 -4.30
C GLY A 359 -5.60 14.96 -4.21
N ILE A 360 -5.44 15.83 -5.20
CA ILE A 360 -6.09 17.15 -5.28
C ILE A 360 -7.33 17.06 -6.17
N ASN A 361 -8.44 17.65 -5.74
CA ASN A 361 -9.70 17.64 -6.46
C ASN A 361 -9.63 18.42 -7.77
N ALA A 362 -9.77 17.72 -8.90
CA ALA A 362 -9.81 18.34 -10.22
C ALA A 362 -11.03 19.28 -10.42
N ALA A 363 -12.08 19.10 -9.63
CA ALA A 363 -13.29 19.92 -9.70
C ALA A 363 -13.25 21.18 -8.82
N SER A 364 -12.26 21.33 -7.93
CA SER A 364 -12.05 22.56 -7.15
C SER A 364 -11.71 23.74 -8.06
N ASP A 365 -12.01 24.97 -7.61
CA ASP A 365 -11.59 26.13 -8.37
C ASP A 365 -10.07 26.37 -8.33
N VAL A 366 -9.57 27.23 -9.20
CA VAL A 366 -8.11 27.42 -9.41
C VAL A 366 -7.37 27.91 -8.17
N ASP A 367 -8.01 28.71 -7.31
CA ASP A 367 -7.38 29.21 -6.08
C ASP A 367 -7.31 28.09 -5.03
N HIS A 368 -8.34 27.23 -4.95
CA HIS A 368 -8.34 26.04 -4.10
C HIS A 368 -7.30 25.00 -4.58
N GLN A 369 -7.23 24.73 -5.89
CA GLN A 369 -6.24 23.82 -6.46
C GLN A 369 -4.80 24.30 -6.17
N ALA A 370 -4.54 25.59 -6.35
CA ALA A 370 -3.22 26.16 -6.06
C ALA A 370 -2.89 26.10 -4.57
N ALA A 371 -3.83 26.45 -3.68
CA ALA A 371 -3.64 26.35 -2.23
C ALA A 371 -3.45 24.90 -1.78
N ALA A 372 -4.18 23.95 -2.35
CA ALA A 372 -4.03 22.52 -2.09
C ALA A 372 -2.64 22.02 -2.52
N MET A 373 -2.17 22.39 -3.71
CA MET A 373 -0.85 21.97 -4.19
C MET A 373 0.29 22.56 -3.36
N VAL A 374 0.19 23.81 -2.92
CA VAL A 374 1.16 24.42 -2.00
C VAL A 374 1.18 23.71 -0.66
N PHE A 375 -0.01 23.37 -0.13
CA PHE A 375 -0.10 22.64 1.14
C PHE A 375 0.53 21.24 1.03
N VAL A 376 0.23 20.48 -0.01
CA VAL A 376 0.84 19.16 -0.22
C VAL A 376 2.34 19.27 -0.39
N LYS A 377 2.84 20.24 -1.18
CA LYS A 377 4.28 20.47 -1.35
C LYS A 377 4.95 20.83 -0.02
N TRP A 378 4.34 21.70 0.79
CA TRP A 378 4.83 22.03 2.11
C TRP A 378 4.84 20.81 3.06
N MET A 379 3.79 20.00 3.03
CA MET A 379 3.73 18.75 3.80
C MET A 379 4.89 17.82 3.44
N THR A 380 5.28 17.79 2.16
CA THR A 380 6.34 16.91 1.66
C THR A 380 7.75 17.43 1.96
N GLU A 381 7.99 18.74 1.78
CA GLU A 381 9.35 19.31 1.76
C GLU A 381 9.75 20.01 3.06
N GLU A 382 8.79 20.59 3.81
CA GLU A 382 9.11 21.48 4.94
C GLU A 382 8.53 21.02 6.28
N SER A 383 7.47 20.21 6.27
CA SER A 383 6.72 19.87 7.49
C SER A 383 7.47 18.90 8.41
N GLY A 384 8.35 18.06 7.84
CA GLY A 384 8.95 16.92 8.51
C GLY A 384 7.96 15.80 8.81
N PHE A 385 6.77 15.80 8.17
CA PHE A 385 5.68 14.85 8.46
C PHE A 385 6.15 13.40 8.37
N ALA A 386 6.75 13.00 7.25
CA ALA A 386 7.19 11.62 7.05
C ALA A 386 8.17 11.15 8.12
N TYR A 387 9.18 11.98 8.46
CA TYR A 387 10.13 11.67 9.51
C TYR A 387 9.46 11.55 10.89
N ASN A 388 8.60 12.51 11.24
CA ASN A 388 7.91 12.55 12.54
C ASN A 388 7.01 11.33 12.75
N GLU A 389 6.41 10.83 11.65
CA GLU A 389 5.56 9.63 11.66
C GLU A 389 6.38 8.31 11.53
N GLY A 390 7.71 8.40 11.57
CA GLY A 390 8.59 7.23 11.52
C GLY A 390 8.75 6.60 10.14
N GLY A 391 8.38 7.32 9.08
CA GLY A 391 8.41 6.84 7.71
C GLY A 391 9.58 7.38 6.88
N ILE A 392 9.70 6.89 5.64
CA ILE A 392 10.68 7.34 4.67
C ILE A 392 10.30 8.73 4.18
N PRO A 393 11.19 9.74 4.25
CA PRO A 393 10.96 11.06 3.68
C PRO A 393 10.66 11.00 2.18
N ILE A 394 9.69 11.79 1.74
CA ILE A 394 9.18 11.75 0.37
C ILE A 394 9.97 12.65 -0.57
N ALA A 395 10.46 13.82 -0.12
CA ALA A 395 11.30 14.64 -0.98
C ALA A 395 12.49 13.84 -1.52
N ALA A 396 12.76 13.94 -2.82
CA ALA A 396 13.71 13.05 -3.51
C ALA A 396 15.13 13.12 -2.95
N ASP A 397 15.55 14.31 -2.50
CA ASP A 397 16.87 14.58 -1.96
C ASP A 397 16.96 14.47 -0.42
N ASP A 398 15.82 14.27 0.28
CA ASP A 398 15.82 14.06 1.73
C ASP A 398 16.19 12.61 2.06
N ASN A 399 17.30 12.45 2.77
CA ASN A 399 17.82 11.17 3.23
C ASN A 399 17.99 11.14 4.76
N ASP A 400 17.25 11.98 5.48
CA ASP A 400 17.20 11.97 6.94
C ASP A 400 16.16 10.92 7.41
N TYR A 401 16.61 9.67 7.50
CA TYR A 401 15.75 8.57 7.90
C TYR A 401 15.57 8.52 9.42
N PRO A 402 14.35 8.21 9.93
CA PRO A 402 14.11 8.00 11.35
C PRO A 402 14.95 6.89 11.97
N ASP A 403 15.12 6.95 13.30
CA ASP A 403 15.87 5.95 14.08
C ASP A 403 15.38 4.51 13.86
N ALA A 404 14.12 4.31 13.44
CA ALA A 404 13.57 3.02 13.03
C ALA A 404 14.47 2.29 12.02
N TYR A 405 15.12 3.05 11.13
CA TYR A 405 15.97 2.49 10.07
C TYR A 405 17.45 2.38 10.45
N ALA A 406 17.82 2.67 11.71
CA ALA A 406 19.23 2.66 12.13
C ALA A 406 19.94 1.32 11.88
N GLU A 407 19.20 0.20 11.93
CA GLU A 407 19.74 -1.16 11.72
C GLU A 407 19.70 -1.61 10.26
N PHE A 408 19.11 -0.82 9.36
CA PHE A 408 19.12 -1.11 7.94
C PHE A 408 20.50 -0.89 7.31
N GLY A 409 21.29 0.06 7.84
CA GLY A 409 22.66 0.29 7.38
C GLY A 409 22.75 0.47 5.86
N ASP A 410 23.46 -0.45 5.19
CA ASP A 410 23.66 -0.43 3.72
C ASP A 410 22.51 -1.12 2.93
N VAL A 411 21.36 -1.39 3.55
CA VAL A 411 20.18 -1.98 2.87
C VAL A 411 19.71 -1.05 1.76
N THR A 412 19.46 -1.61 0.59
CA THR A 412 18.91 -0.87 -0.54
C THR A 412 17.39 -0.99 -0.53
N PHE A 413 16.69 0.14 -0.47
CA PHE A 413 15.26 0.18 -0.67
C PHE A 413 14.92 -0.02 -2.14
N VAL A 414 13.95 -0.89 -2.40
CA VAL A 414 13.48 -1.23 -3.74
C VAL A 414 11.99 -0.96 -3.81
N SER A 415 11.62 -0.08 -4.72
CA SER A 415 10.23 0.21 -5.06
C SER A 415 9.86 -0.51 -6.34
N ASP A 416 8.66 -1.05 -6.41
CA ASP A 416 8.19 -1.73 -7.61
C ASP A 416 7.99 -0.74 -8.75
N GLU A 417 8.53 -1.08 -9.93
CA GLU A 417 8.27 -0.35 -11.16
C GLU A 417 6.86 -0.65 -11.68
N SER A 418 6.34 0.27 -12.49
CA SER A 418 5.05 0.11 -13.14
C SER A 418 5.03 -1.12 -14.05
N ALA A 419 3.83 -1.63 -14.36
CA ALA A 419 3.63 -2.69 -15.34
C ALA A 419 4.12 -2.26 -16.73
N LEU A 420 4.37 -3.24 -17.60
CA LEU A 420 4.66 -2.96 -19.01
C LEU A 420 3.42 -2.40 -19.70
N GLU A 421 3.63 -1.57 -20.75
CA GLU A 421 2.54 -1.00 -21.56
C GLU A 421 1.59 -2.09 -22.07
N GLY A 422 0.32 -1.96 -21.71
CA GLY A 422 -0.75 -2.91 -22.05
C GLY A 422 -0.86 -4.12 -21.14
N GLU A 423 -0.13 -4.14 -20.02
CA GLU A 423 -0.18 -5.20 -18.99
C GLU A 423 -0.59 -4.66 -17.61
N GLU A 424 -1.12 -3.44 -17.56
CA GLU A 424 -1.45 -2.74 -16.32
C GLU A 424 -2.42 -3.53 -15.41
N ASP A 425 -3.34 -4.30 -16.03
CA ASP A 425 -4.31 -5.13 -15.33
C ASP A 425 -3.90 -6.60 -15.18
N LEU A 426 -2.75 -6.99 -15.72
CA LEU A 426 -2.39 -8.41 -15.81
C LEU A 426 -2.18 -9.05 -14.44
N LEU A 427 -1.54 -8.38 -13.50
CA LEU A 427 -1.38 -8.89 -12.12
C LEU A 427 -2.74 -9.16 -11.47
N ASN A 428 -3.68 -8.23 -11.63
CA ASN A 428 -5.03 -8.38 -11.09
C ASN A 428 -5.77 -9.56 -11.71
N ALA A 429 -5.65 -9.75 -13.02
CA ALA A 429 -6.25 -10.88 -13.73
C ALA A 429 -5.66 -12.22 -13.27
N LEU A 430 -4.32 -12.32 -13.17
CA LEU A 430 -3.64 -13.52 -12.67
C LEU A 430 -4.01 -13.83 -11.21
N ASN A 431 -4.13 -12.83 -10.37
CA ASN A 431 -4.57 -12.96 -8.99
C ASN A 431 -6.00 -13.51 -8.90
N ALA A 432 -6.92 -12.94 -9.68
CA ALA A 432 -8.32 -13.37 -9.70
C ALA A 432 -8.47 -14.83 -10.17
N ASP A 433 -7.76 -15.23 -11.23
CA ASP A 433 -7.88 -16.57 -11.82
C ASP A 433 -7.10 -17.63 -11.01
N SER A 434 -5.96 -17.29 -10.40
CA SER A 434 -5.21 -18.21 -9.52
C SER A 434 -5.78 -18.30 -8.12
N GLY A 435 -6.48 -17.26 -7.65
CA GLY A 435 -6.94 -17.13 -6.27
C GLY A 435 -5.80 -16.90 -5.26
N LEU A 436 -4.55 -16.63 -5.73
CA LEU A 436 -3.42 -16.42 -4.83
C LEU A 436 -3.37 -15.00 -4.27
N ASN A 437 -4.01 -14.03 -4.94
CA ASN A 437 -4.07 -12.63 -4.50
C ASN A 437 -2.70 -12.06 -4.06
N ILE A 438 -1.66 -12.31 -4.85
CA ILE A 438 -0.30 -11.83 -4.57
C ILE A 438 -0.32 -10.30 -4.48
N ASN A 439 0.12 -9.75 -3.34
CA ASN A 439 0.12 -8.31 -3.05
C ASN A 439 -1.26 -7.63 -3.23
N ALA A 440 -2.34 -8.38 -3.06
CA ALA A 440 -3.72 -7.94 -3.28
C ALA A 440 -4.69 -8.40 -2.19
N GLY A 441 -4.26 -8.44 -0.92
CA GLY A 441 -5.09 -8.87 0.21
C GLY A 441 -5.22 -10.40 0.35
N GLY A 442 -4.16 -11.13 0.03
CA GLY A 442 -4.13 -12.60 0.02
C GLY A 442 -3.83 -13.26 1.36
N LYS A 443 -4.46 -12.83 2.45
CA LYS A 443 -4.21 -13.37 3.79
C LYS A 443 -4.44 -14.88 3.88
N GLU A 444 -5.46 -15.40 3.21
CA GLU A 444 -5.90 -16.80 3.29
C GLU A 444 -4.78 -17.77 2.89
N LYS A 445 -4.07 -17.48 1.79
CA LYS A 445 -2.96 -18.35 1.35
C LYS A 445 -1.79 -18.40 2.33
N VAL A 446 -1.53 -17.28 3.04
CA VAL A 446 -0.49 -17.22 4.06
C VAL A 446 -0.94 -17.92 5.33
N GLN A 447 -2.22 -17.79 5.70
CA GLN A 447 -2.83 -18.56 6.81
C GLN A 447 -2.78 -20.08 6.54
N GLU A 448 -3.03 -20.52 5.31
CA GLU A 448 -2.92 -21.94 4.93
C GLU A 448 -1.51 -22.51 5.17
N ILE A 449 -0.44 -21.72 4.95
CA ILE A 449 0.94 -22.14 5.28
C ILE A 449 1.05 -22.48 6.78
N ILE A 450 0.53 -21.63 7.65
CA ILE A 450 0.54 -21.84 9.11
C ILE A 450 -0.26 -23.07 9.49
N GLU A 451 -1.46 -23.23 8.93
CA GLU A 451 -2.33 -24.37 9.20
C GLU A 451 -1.67 -25.70 8.79
N HIS A 452 -1.12 -25.77 7.59
CA HIS A 452 -0.44 -26.99 7.09
C HIS A 452 0.84 -27.30 7.87
N ALA A 453 1.65 -26.30 8.20
CA ALA A 453 2.85 -26.46 9.00
C ALA A 453 2.52 -26.96 10.42
N SER A 454 1.50 -26.39 11.07
CA SER A 454 1.04 -26.77 12.40
C SER A 454 0.44 -28.18 12.43
N ASN A 455 -0.34 -28.55 11.43
CA ASN A 455 -0.97 -29.86 11.33
C ASN A 455 0.00 -30.95 10.85
N GLY A 456 1.06 -30.57 10.13
CA GLY A 456 2.00 -31.51 9.50
C GLY A 456 1.35 -32.39 8.42
N ASP A 457 0.30 -31.92 7.77
CA ASP A 457 -0.52 -32.67 6.81
C ASP A 457 -0.15 -32.40 5.35
N MET A 458 0.56 -31.31 5.07
CA MET A 458 1.10 -30.98 3.75
C MET A 458 2.53 -30.44 3.87
N SER A 459 3.42 -30.89 3.00
CA SER A 459 4.80 -30.38 3.00
C SER A 459 4.85 -28.99 2.36
N TYR A 460 5.87 -28.20 2.72
CA TYR A 460 6.09 -26.90 2.12
C TYR A 460 6.23 -26.97 0.59
N ASP A 461 6.99 -27.97 0.10
CA ASP A 461 7.18 -28.17 -1.35
C ASP A 461 5.86 -28.47 -2.07
N ASP A 462 4.95 -29.23 -1.43
CA ASP A 462 3.63 -29.53 -2.02
C ASP A 462 2.76 -28.25 -2.06
N ILE A 463 2.80 -27.39 -1.05
CA ILE A 463 2.10 -26.09 -1.04
C ILE A 463 2.60 -25.23 -2.21
N MET A 464 3.90 -25.08 -2.34
CA MET A 464 4.50 -24.27 -3.42
C MET A 464 4.26 -24.85 -4.80
N ALA A 465 4.21 -26.19 -4.92
CA ALA A 465 3.83 -26.86 -6.18
C ALA A 465 2.37 -26.55 -6.56
N GLU A 466 1.46 -26.56 -5.58
CA GLU A 466 0.06 -26.17 -5.81
C GLU A 466 -0.07 -24.70 -6.24
N TRP A 467 0.69 -23.78 -5.62
CA TRP A 467 0.70 -22.39 -6.04
C TRP A 467 1.24 -22.20 -7.46
N ASN A 468 2.29 -22.92 -7.84
CA ASN A 468 2.83 -22.90 -9.19
C ASN A 468 1.80 -23.44 -10.20
N GLU A 469 1.06 -24.50 -9.87
CA GLU A 469 0.00 -25.03 -10.75
C GLU A 469 -1.13 -23.99 -10.94
N LYS A 470 -1.61 -23.35 -9.87
CA LYS A 470 -2.64 -22.31 -9.92
C LYS A 470 -2.17 -21.11 -10.75
N TRP A 471 -0.92 -20.65 -10.53
CA TRP A 471 -0.36 -19.52 -11.26
C TRP A 471 -0.17 -19.81 -12.74
N THR A 472 0.37 -20.99 -13.08
CA THR A 472 0.54 -21.42 -14.47
C THR A 472 -0.81 -21.51 -15.20
N GLN A 473 -1.84 -22.04 -14.53
CA GLN A 473 -3.17 -22.08 -15.13
C GLN A 473 -3.73 -20.67 -15.39
N ALA A 474 -3.55 -19.74 -14.45
CA ALA A 474 -3.96 -18.35 -14.63
C ALA A 474 -3.20 -17.69 -15.78
N GLN A 475 -1.89 -17.94 -15.92
CA GLN A 475 -1.09 -17.45 -17.05
C GLN A 475 -1.63 -18.00 -18.40
N GLU A 476 -1.95 -19.29 -18.47
CA GLU A 476 -2.53 -19.91 -19.68
C GLU A 476 -3.90 -19.31 -20.04
N ASP A 477 -4.77 -19.11 -19.04
CA ASP A 477 -6.12 -18.56 -19.21
C ASP A 477 -6.08 -17.09 -19.68
N ASN A 478 -5.07 -16.34 -19.29
CA ASN A 478 -4.84 -14.96 -19.72
C ASN A 478 -3.91 -14.83 -20.96
N GLY A 479 -3.52 -15.95 -21.56
CA GLY A 479 -2.72 -15.98 -22.78
C GLY A 479 -1.26 -15.53 -22.59
N VAL A 480 -0.76 -15.56 -21.37
CA VAL A 480 0.62 -15.23 -21.02
C VAL A 480 1.55 -16.35 -21.45
N THR A 481 2.65 -16.02 -22.10
CA THR A 481 3.73 -16.97 -22.38
C THR A 481 4.76 -16.89 -21.25
N ALA A 482 4.74 -17.88 -20.36
CA ALA A 482 5.72 -17.97 -19.28
C ALA A 482 7.07 -18.48 -19.80
N GLU A 483 8.19 -17.94 -19.29
CA GLU A 483 9.57 -18.29 -19.64
C GLU A 483 10.30 -18.97 -18.47
#